data_846b0a094f1e62a3839efcd9c13bbc1c
#
_entry.id   846b0a094f1e62a3839efcd9c13bbc1c
#
_cell.length_a   1.000
_cell.length_b   1.000
_cell.length_c   1.000
_cell.angle_alpha   90.00
_cell.angle_beta   90.00
_cell.angle_gamma   90.00
#
_symmetry.space_group_name_H-M   'P 1'
#
loop_
_entity.id
_entity.type
_entity.pdbx_description
1 polymer ?
#
loop_
_entity_poly.entity_id
_entity_poly.type
_entity_poly.pdbx_seq_one_letter_code
_entity_poly.pdbx_strand_id
1 'polypeptide(L)' 'MSTKFNIAIAGATGNVGREIIQILEDKEFPVDQLCLLASSRSKGQAIEFRGEELIVEDLQLLILHL' A
#
# COMPACT_ATOMS: atom_id res chain seq x y z
N MET A 1 -8.59 -23.86 -2.95
CA MET A 1 -8.39 -22.81 -1.92
C MET A 1 -7.51 -21.71 -2.45
N SER A 2 -7.96 -20.50 -2.33
CA SER A 2 -7.14 -19.37 -2.76
C SER A 2 -6.33 -18.86 -1.56
N THR A 3 -5.03 -18.73 -1.75
CA THR A 3 -4.14 -18.13 -0.77
C THR A 3 -4.04 -16.65 -1.05
N LYS A 4 -4.30 -15.83 -0.06
CA LYS A 4 -4.16 -14.38 -0.18
C LYS A 4 -3.02 -13.90 0.68
N PHE A 5 -2.43 -12.78 0.29
CA PHE A 5 -1.26 -12.23 0.96
C PHE A 5 -1.57 -10.86 1.57
N ASN A 6 -1.00 -10.61 2.74
CA ASN A 6 -0.98 -9.28 3.32
C ASN A 6 0.29 -8.60 2.83
N ILE A 7 0.14 -7.46 2.17
CA ILE A 7 1.24 -6.77 1.52
C ILE A 7 1.38 -5.36 2.09
N ALA A 8 2.61 -4.97 2.35
CA ALA A 8 2.92 -3.59 2.76
C ALA A 8 3.85 -2.99 1.71
N ILE A 9 3.54 -1.79 1.26
CA ILE A 9 4.35 -1.08 0.28
C ILE A 9 4.93 0.16 0.93
N ALA A 10 6.26 0.18 1.11
CA ALA A 10 6.97 1.35 1.58
C ALA A 10 7.25 2.27 0.39
N GLY A 11 7.03 3.56 0.57
CA GLY A 11 7.17 4.51 -0.53
C GLY A 11 5.99 4.47 -1.50
N ALA A 12 4.80 4.21 -0.99
CA ALA A 12 3.61 3.99 -1.81
C ALA A 12 3.23 5.19 -2.69
N THR A 13 3.61 6.39 -2.28
CA THR A 13 3.29 7.61 -3.05
C THR A 13 4.33 7.94 -4.12
N GLY A 14 5.47 7.23 -4.12
CA GLY A 14 6.49 7.41 -5.15
C GLY A 14 6.12 6.71 -6.45
N ASN A 15 6.92 6.96 -7.50
CA ASN A 15 6.63 6.39 -8.81
C ASN A 15 6.66 4.87 -8.80
N VAL A 16 7.67 4.28 -8.15
CA VAL A 16 7.80 2.83 -8.09
C VAL A 16 6.66 2.22 -7.28
N GLY A 17 6.33 2.83 -6.14
CA GLY A 17 5.24 2.34 -5.30
C GLY A 17 3.91 2.34 -6.04
N ARG A 18 3.63 3.39 -6.79
CA ARG A 18 2.39 3.48 -7.57
C ARG A 18 2.35 2.45 -8.69
N GLU A 19 3.50 2.17 -9.31
CA GLU A 19 3.56 1.13 -10.34
C GLU A 19 3.30 -0.25 -9.74
N ILE A 20 3.81 -0.51 -8.55
CA ILE A 20 3.56 -1.79 -7.87
C ILE A 20 2.07 -1.95 -7.60
N ILE A 21 1.43 -0.89 -7.09
CA ILE A 21 -0.01 -0.92 -6.82
C ILE A 21 -0.79 -1.21 -8.10
N GLN A 22 -0.41 -0.56 -9.19
CA GLN A 22 -1.07 -0.75 -10.48
C GLN A 22 -0.90 -2.19 -10.98
N ILE A 23 0.29 -2.76 -10.82
CA ILE A 23 0.55 -4.13 -11.22
C ILE A 23 -0.29 -5.11 -10.41
N LEU A 24 -0.39 -4.90 -9.10
CA LEU A 24 -1.21 -5.75 -8.24
C LEU A 24 -2.67 -5.73 -8.69
N GLU A 25 -3.14 -4.56 -9.10
CA GLU A 25 -4.51 -4.40 -9.57
C GLU A 25 -4.72 -5.04 -10.94
N ASP A 26 -3.81 -4.76 -11.87
CA ASP A 26 -3.93 -5.24 -13.25
C ASP A 26 -3.80 -6.76 -13.35
N LYS A 27 -2.94 -7.35 -12.54
CA LYS A 27 -2.70 -8.78 -12.55
C LYS A 27 -3.66 -9.55 -11.64
N GLU A 28 -4.55 -8.85 -10.98
CA GLU A 28 -5.48 -9.47 -10.04
C GLU A 28 -4.77 -10.32 -8.99
N PHE A 29 -3.63 -9.83 -8.51
CA PHE A 29 -2.83 -10.52 -7.52
C PHE A 29 -3.66 -10.79 -6.25
N PRO A 30 -3.53 -11.96 -5.63
CA PRO A 30 -4.35 -12.32 -4.46
C PRO A 30 -3.92 -11.55 -3.22
N VAL A 31 -4.47 -10.37 -3.03
CA VAL A 31 -4.20 -9.48 -1.89
C VAL A 31 -5.34 -9.59 -0.89
N ASP A 32 -5.00 -9.91 0.37
CA ASP A 32 -5.98 -9.87 1.46
C ASP A 32 -6.05 -8.46 2.02
N GLN A 33 -4.91 -7.94 2.48
CA GLN A 33 -4.81 -6.58 2.97
C GLN A 33 -3.62 -5.89 2.34
N LEU A 34 -3.82 -4.64 1.97
CA LEU A 34 -2.75 -3.82 1.41
C LEU A 34 -2.52 -2.64 2.33
N CYS A 35 -1.32 -2.53 2.88
CA CYS A 35 -0.92 -1.43 3.73
C CYS A 35 0.02 -0.51 2.96
N LEU A 36 -0.31 0.76 2.88
CA LEU A 36 0.47 1.75 2.15
C LEU A 36 1.21 2.62 3.14
N LEU A 37 2.53 2.68 2.98
CA LEU A 37 3.41 3.38 3.90
C LEU A 37 4.26 4.39 3.14
N ALA A 38 4.44 5.55 3.72
CA ALA A 38 5.25 6.60 3.10
C ALA A 38 5.79 7.52 4.18
N SER A 39 6.58 8.52 3.75
CA SER A 39 7.11 9.51 4.68
C SER A 39 5.98 10.33 5.29
N SER A 40 6.30 11.03 6.39
CA SER A 40 5.32 11.85 7.09
C SER A 40 4.64 12.87 6.19
N ARG A 41 5.31 13.33 5.13
CA ARG A 41 4.75 14.27 4.18
C ARG A 41 3.57 13.71 3.42
N SER A 42 3.57 12.41 3.22
CA SER A 42 2.56 11.74 2.40
C SER A 42 1.48 11.06 3.21
N LYS A 43 1.62 10.99 4.51
CA LYS A 43 0.60 10.33 5.33
C LYS A 43 -0.75 11.03 5.18
N GLY A 44 -1.81 10.25 5.19
CA GLY A 44 -3.15 10.78 5.03
C GLY A 44 -3.61 10.92 3.59
N GLN A 45 -2.72 10.72 2.62
CA GLN A 45 -3.13 10.69 1.22
C GLN A 45 -3.95 9.42 0.97
N ALA A 46 -4.91 9.52 0.05
CA ALA A 46 -5.75 8.40 -0.31
C ALA A 46 -5.32 7.86 -1.66
N ILE A 47 -5.20 6.55 -1.75
CA ILE A 47 -4.90 5.86 -3.01
C ILE A 47 -5.98 4.82 -3.23
N GLU A 48 -6.58 4.83 -4.41
CA GLU A 48 -7.63 3.87 -4.74
C GLU A 48 -7.02 2.54 -5.19
N PHE A 49 -7.52 1.46 -4.62
CA PHE A 49 -7.12 0.12 -4.99
C PHE A 49 -8.36 -0.77 -5.02
N ARG A 50 -8.66 -1.31 -6.20
CA ARG A 50 -9.82 -2.19 -6.41
C ARG A 50 -11.13 -1.60 -5.89
N GLY A 51 -11.32 -0.32 -6.12
CA GLY A 51 -12.54 0.36 -5.73
C GLY A 51 -12.57 0.82 -4.28
N GLU A 52 -11.54 0.53 -3.51
CA GLU A 52 -11.44 0.97 -2.13
C GLU A 52 -10.40 2.07 -1.99
N GLU A 53 -10.70 3.04 -1.15
CA GLU A 53 -9.78 4.13 -0.86
C GLU A 53 -8.94 3.74 0.34
N LEU A 54 -7.62 3.63 0.12
CA LEU A 54 -6.68 3.27 1.18
C LEU A 54 -5.91 4.50 1.61
N ILE A 55 -5.78 4.68 2.91
CA ILE A 55 -5.09 5.84 3.48
C ILE A 55 -3.62 5.49 3.73
N VAL A 56 -2.73 6.33 3.23
CA VAL A 56 -1.29 6.14 3.41
C VAL A 56 -0.91 6.46 4.84
N GLU A 57 -0.17 5.54 5.47
CA GLU A 57 0.28 5.69 6.85
C GLU A 57 1.74 6.10 6.91
N ASP A 58 2.14 6.62 8.05
CA ASP A 58 3.49 7.10 8.28
C ASP A 58 4.42 5.92 8.59
N LEU A 59 5.36 5.68 7.68
CA LEU A 59 6.33 4.59 7.83
C LEU A 59 7.18 4.76 9.10
N GLN A 60 7.48 5.99 9.47
CA GLN A 60 8.33 6.26 10.63
C GLN A 60 7.64 5.82 11.91
N LEU A 61 6.33 6.01 12.02
CA LEU A 61 5.58 5.55 13.19
C LEU A 61 5.61 4.04 13.30
N LEU A 62 5.55 3.34 12.18
CA LEU A 62 5.63 1.88 12.17
C LEU A 62 6.99 1.41 12.70
N ILE A 63 8.06 2.04 12.27
CA ILE A 63 9.41 1.70 12.71
C ILE A 63 9.58 1.90 14.20
N LEU A 64 8.99 2.96 14.74
CA LEU A 64 9.09 3.27 16.17
C LEU A 64 8.37 2.24 17.04
N HIS A 65 7.47 1.46 16.47
CA HIS A 65 6.70 0.46 17.20
C HIS A 65 7.31 -0.95 17.06
N LEU A 66 8.39 -1.08 16.31
CA LEU A 66 9.10 -2.32 16.18
C LEU A 66 10.14 -2.46 17.29
#